data_30827a187dc44ba5a16af4c341859b10
#
_entry.id   30827a187dc44ba5a16af4c341859b10
#
_cell.length_a   1.000
_cell.length_b   1.000
_cell.length_c   1.000
_cell.angle_alpha   90.00
_cell.angle_beta   90.00
_cell.angle_gamma   90.00
#
_symmetry.space_group_name_H-M   'P 1'
#
loop_
_entity.id
_entity.type
_entity.pdbx_description
1 polymer ?
#
loop_
_entity_poly.entity_id
_entity_poly.type
_entity_poly.pdbx_seq_one_letter_code
_entity_poly.pdbx_strand_id
1 'polypeptide(L)'
;ILAGGETAEMPGVVPESIVELSGFCIGCCEKSKLIDPKTVRPGDVFIGYKSDSFHANGWSLIRRILEENPDVVDEEELRSLLQPTRLYHDVVADMRRFNVTPKAYAHITGGGLPENLERFLGDYGADLSIPYWDNTAAQKILKHVDPQDRFNTFNMGIGWVAIVRPEDAEAALKAGPGGTVIGTLREGRGIHVKVQGE
;
A
#
# COMPACT_ATOMS: atom_id res chain seq x y z
N ILE A 1 -16.41 -3.08 -16.79
CA ILE A 1 -17.58 -2.39 -17.38
C ILE A 1 -18.13 -1.45 -16.31
N LEU A 2 -18.29 -0.16 -16.63
CA LEU A 2 -19.08 0.74 -15.81
C LEU A 2 -20.56 0.35 -16.01
N ALA A 3 -21.19 -0.21 -14.97
CA ALA A 3 -22.53 -0.79 -15.08
C ALA A 3 -23.63 0.24 -14.87
N GLY A 4 -23.36 1.32 -14.13
CA GLY A 4 -24.30 2.38 -13.85
C GLY A 4 -23.75 3.35 -12.83
N GLY A 5 -24.54 4.33 -12.52
CA GLY A 5 -24.25 5.38 -11.54
C GLY A 5 -25.31 6.45 -11.60
N GLU A 6 -25.24 7.38 -10.70
CA GLU A 6 -26.13 8.54 -10.66
C GLU A 6 -25.42 9.73 -10.05
N THR A 7 -25.97 10.91 -10.28
CA THR A 7 -25.59 12.14 -9.62
C THR A 7 -26.79 12.62 -8.81
N ALA A 8 -26.60 12.85 -7.53
CA ALA A 8 -27.66 13.32 -6.63
C ALA A 8 -27.25 14.64 -5.97
N GLU A 9 -28.18 15.56 -5.84
CA GLU A 9 -28.05 16.70 -4.94
C GLU A 9 -28.46 16.27 -3.53
N MET A 10 -27.63 16.61 -2.54
CA MET A 10 -27.87 16.25 -1.13
C MET A 10 -27.84 17.51 -0.25
N PRO A 11 -28.83 18.41 -0.40
CA PRO A 11 -28.88 19.66 0.36
C PRO A 11 -28.98 19.39 1.87
N GLY A 12 -28.15 20.08 2.64
CA GLY A 12 -28.08 19.91 4.10
C GLY A 12 -27.34 18.64 4.58
N VAL A 13 -26.89 17.77 3.69
CA VAL A 13 -26.10 16.56 4.00
C VAL A 13 -24.65 16.77 3.59
N VAL A 14 -24.43 17.25 2.36
CA VAL A 14 -23.10 17.58 1.84
C VAL A 14 -23.03 19.11 1.67
N PRO A 15 -21.94 19.77 2.18
CA PRO A 15 -21.76 21.21 1.93
C PRO A 15 -21.73 21.54 0.43
N GLU A 16 -22.27 22.70 0.04
CA GLU A 16 -22.43 23.11 -1.37
C GLU A 16 -21.11 23.15 -2.18
N SER A 17 -19.98 23.33 -1.51
CA SER A 17 -18.67 23.37 -2.15
C SER A 17 -17.97 22.01 -2.26
N ILE A 18 -18.61 20.94 -1.81
CA ILE A 18 -18.00 19.60 -1.76
C ILE A 18 -18.69 18.67 -2.77
N VAL A 19 -17.88 17.95 -3.52
CA VAL A 19 -18.30 16.82 -4.34
C VAL A 19 -17.81 15.55 -3.71
N GLU A 20 -18.70 14.63 -3.38
CA GLU A 20 -18.37 13.31 -2.90
C GLU A 20 -18.49 12.28 -4.03
N LEU A 21 -17.48 11.43 -4.14
CA LEU A 21 -17.46 10.32 -5.10
C LEU A 21 -17.39 9.01 -4.33
N SER A 22 -18.31 8.13 -4.60
CA SER A 22 -18.29 6.77 -4.06
C SER A 22 -18.52 5.74 -5.15
N GLY A 23 -18.07 4.53 -4.90
CA GLY A 23 -18.24 3.45 -5.85
C GLY A 23 -17.99 2.09 -5.21
N PHE A 24 -18.45 1.07 -5.89
CA PHE A 24 -18.16 -0.32 -5.54
C PHE A 24 -17.94 -1.13 -6.82
N CYS A 25 -17.24 -2.25 -6.69
CA CYS A 25 -17.06 -3.16 -7.82
C CYS A 25 -17.50 -4.58 -7.46
N ILE A 26 -18.04 -5.28 -8.46
CA ILE A 26 -18.45 -6.67 -8.36
C ILE A 26 -17.54 -7.47 -9.31
N GLY A 27 -16.97 -8.55 -8.79
CA GLY A 27 -16.19 -9.48 -9.58
C GLY A 27 -16.59 -10.93 -9.30
N CYS A 28 -16.17 -11.83 -10.16
CA CYS A 28 -16.31 -13.25 -9.94
C CYS A 28 -15.03 -13.98 -10.33
N CYS A 29 -14.76 -15.09 -9.66
CA CYS A 29 -13.67 -16.00 -10.01
C CYS A 29 -14.09 -17.45 -9.70
N GLU A 30 -13.38 -18.37 -10.29
CA GLU A 30 -13.54 -19.78 -9.94
C GLU A 30 -13.12 -19.99 -8.48
N LYS A 31 -13.90 -20.79 -7.74
CA LYS A 31 -13.62 -21.08 -6.32
C LYS A 31 -12.22 -21.65 -6.09
N SER A 32 -11.74 -22.48 -7.02
CA SER A 32 -10.40 -23.07 -6.99
C SER A 32 -9.25 -22.06 -7.18
N LYS A 33 -9.56 -20.85 -7.65
CA LYS A 33 -8.59 -19.77 -7.88
C LYS A 33 -8.64 -18.68 -6.81
N LEU A 34 -9.45 -18.89 -5.77
CA LEU A 34 -9.46 -17.98 -4.62
C LEU A 34 -8.11 -18.07 -3.89
N ILE A 35 -7.57 -16.89 -3.61
CA ILE A 35 -6.39 -16.77 -2.75
C ILE A 35 -6.81 -17.04 -1.30
N ASP A 36 -6.10 -17.95 -0.63
CA ASP A 36 -6.38 -18.29 0.78
C ASP A 36 -5.19 -17.87 1.67
N PRO A 37 -5.31 -16.76 2.40
CA PRO A 37 -4.26 -16.29 3.31
C PRO A 37 -3.91 -17.28 4.42
N LYS A 38 -4.77 -18.25 4.74
CA LYS A 38 -4.48 -19.30 5.73
C LYS A 38 -3.35 -20.24 5.29
N THR A 39 -2.92 -20.15 4.04
CA THR A 39 -1.83 -20.94 3.47
C THR A 39 -0.45 -20.33 3.68
N VAL A 40 -0.34 -19.12 4.25
CA VAL A 40 0.95 -18.49 4.56
C VAL A 40 1.73 -19.33 5.59
N ARG A 41 3.03 -19.40 5.44
CA ARG A 41 3.94 -20.21 6.30
C ARG A 41 5.27 -19.48 6.48
N PRO A 42 5.97 -19.68 7.59
CA PRO A 42 7.33 -19.21 7.77
C PRO A 42 8.21 -19.54 6.57
N GLY A 43 9.01 -18.57 6.15
CA GLY A 43 9.82 -18.63 4.94
C GLY A 43 9.15 -18.03 3.69
N ASP A 44 7.84 -17.80 3.69
CA ASP A 44 7.19 -17.05 2.60
C ASP A 44 7.77 -15.64 2.48
N VAL A 45 7.84 -15.14 1.25
CA VAL A 45 8.53 -13.92 0.88
C VAL A 45 7.54 -12.80 0.63
N PHE A 46 7.81 -11.62 1.19
CA PHE A 46 7.07 -10.41 0.92
C PHE A 46 7.70 -9.66 -0.25
N ILE A 47 6.95 -9.50 -1.32
CA ILE A 47 7.33 -8.66 -2.46
C ILE A 47 6.54 -7.35 -2.37
N GLY A 48 7.24 -6.25 -2.15
CA GLY A 48 6.67 -4.91 -2.14
C GLY A 48 6.76 -4.26 -3.51
N TYR A 49 5.72 -3.53 -3.91
CA TYR A 49 5.65 -2.76 -5.15
C TYR A 49 5.50 -1.28 -4.82
N LYS A 50 6.26 -0.46 -5.54
CA LYS A 50 6.36 0.99 -5.28
C LYS A 50 5.01 1.69 -5.34
N SER A 51 4.83 2.66 -4.44
CA SER A 51 3.85 3.73 -4.57
C SER A 51 4.49 4.97 -5.20
N ASP A 52 3.69 5.76 -5.92
CA ASP A 52 4.15 7.00 -6.53
C ASP A 52 4.07 8.18 -5.54
N SER A 53 3.19 8.08 -4.54
CA SER A 53 2.98 9.08 -3.49
C SER A 53 2.44 8.44 -2.20
N PHE A 54 1.94 9.27 -1.27
CA PHE A 54 1.18 8.78 -0.10
C PHE A 54 -0.14 8.09 -0.46
N HIS A 55 -0.53 8.11 -1.73
CA HIS A 55 -1.85 7.71 -2.19
C HIS A 55 -2.96 8.51 -1.48
N ALA A 56 -4.08 7.87 -1.15
CA ALA A 56 -5.22 8.51 -0.51
C ALA A 56 -5.17 8.49 1.03
N ASN A 57 -4.04 8.12 1.64
CA ASN A 57 -3.95 7.89 3.09
C ASN A 57 -3.00 8.87 3.79
N GLY A 58 -3.28 9.12 5.09
CA GLY A 58 -2.45 10.01 5.91
C GLY A 58 -2.69 11.50 5.70
N TRP A 59 -3.60 11.91 4.82
CA TRP A 59 -3.80 13.31 4.43
C TRP A 59 -4.33 14.20 5.56
N SER A 60 -4.99 13.67 6.57
CA SER A 60 -5.37 14.47 7.75
C SER A 60 -4.13 14.95 8.51
N LEU A 61 -3.12 14.08 8.67
CA LEU A 61 -1.85 14.44 9.29
C LEU A 61 -1.04 15.38 8.38
N ILE A 62 -0.97 15.09 7.07
CA ILE A 62 -0.27 15.95 6.10
C ILE A 62 -0.85 17.36 6.11
N ARG A 63 -2.17 17.53 6.06
CA ARG A 63 -2.81 18.87 6.13
C ARG A 63 -2.44 19.61 7.40
N ARG A 64 -2.45 18.95 8.56
CA ARG A 64 -2.02 19.58 9.81
C ARG A 64 -0.56 20.01 9.76
N ILE A 65 0.34 19.18 9.22
CA ILE A 65 1.75 19.55 9.06
C ILE A 65 1.91 20.79 8.15
N LEU A 66 1.16 20.87 7.05
CA LEU A 66 1.17 21.99 6.13
C LEU A 66 0.61 23.27 6.77
N GLU A 67 -0.42 23.17 7.61
CA GLU A 67 -0.98 24.29 8.37
C GLU A 67 0.02 24.83 9.39
N GLU A 68 0.72 23.94 10.11
CA GLU A 68 1.74 24.29 11.10
C GLU A 68 3.07 24.75 10.47
N ASN A 69 3.37 24.30 9.24
CA ASN A 69 4.62 24.56 8.52
C ASN A 69 4.33 24.87 7.03
N PRO A 70 3.84 26.07 6.71
CA PRO A 70 3.39 26.42 5.34
C PRO A 70 4.47 26.30 4.27
N ASP A 71 5.72 26.47 4.64
CA ASP A 71 6.87 26.47 3.72
C ASP A 71 7.60 25.10 3.64
N VAL A 72 7.04 24.05 4.23
CA VAL A 72 7.70 22.72 4.29
C VAL A 72 7.85 22.09 2.91
N VAL A 73 6.88 22.31 2.03
CA VAL A 73 6.90 21.93 0.61
C VAL A 73 6.39 23.10 -0.23
N ASP A 74 6.94 23.28 -1.41
CA ASP A 74 6.42 24.25 -2.37
C ASP A 74 5.22 23.67 -3.16
N GLU A 75 4.64 24.48 -4.07
CA GLU A 75 3.46 24.09 -4.84
C GLU A 75 3.75 22.92 -5.79
N GLU A 76 4.92 22.84 -6.39
CA GLU A 76 5.31 21.76 -7.31
C GLU A 76 5.50 20.45 -6.52
N GLU A 77 6.17 20.52 -5.39
CA GLU A 77 6.34 19.41 -4.46
C GLU A 77 5.00 18.92 -3.94
N LEU A 78 4.08 19.82 -3.54
CA LEU A 78 2.74 19.45 -3.12
C LEU A 78 1.97 18.75 -4.24
N ARG A 79 2.04 19.25 -5.47
CA ARG A 79 1.43 18.58 -6.64
C ARG A 79 2.02 17.19 -6.87
N SER A 80 3.30 17.00 -6.63
CA SER A 80 3.95 15.67 -6.74
C SER A 80 3.40 14.67 -5.74
N LEU A 81 2.98 15.13 -4.55
CA LEU A 81 2.35 14.28 -3.52
C LEU A 81 0.89 13.94 -3.83
N LEU A 82 0.20 14.75 -4.64
CA LEU A 82 -1.20 14.56 -5.02
C LEU A 82 -1.41 13.60 -6.21
N GLN A 83 -0.42 12.76 -6.51
CA GLN A 83 -0.56 11.76 -7.56
C GLN A 83 -1.68 10.77 -7.23
N PRO A 84 -2.49 10.37 -8.24
CA PRO A 84 -3.52 9.35 -8.05
C PRO A 84 -2.94 8.06 -7.46
N THR A 85 -3.75 7.36 -6.67
CA THR A 85 -3.39 6.03 -6.20
C THR A 85 -3.07 5.13 -7.39
N ARG A 86 -1.87 4.55 -7.38
CA ARG A 86 -1.42 3.63 -8.44
C ARG A 86 -2.33 2.42 -8.52
N LEU A 87 -2.67 2.03 -9.74
CA LEU A 87 -3.41 0.81 -10.03
C LEU A 87 -2.44 -0.37 -10.14
N TYR A 88 -2.64 -1.41 -9.34
CA TYR A 88 -1.77 -2.61 -9.29
C TYR A 88 -2.34 -3.79 -10.06
N HIS A 89 -3.25 -3.54 -11.01
CA HIS A 89 -3.84 -4.59 -11.86
C HIS A 89 -2.81 -5.27 -12.75
N ASP A 90 -1.76 -4.55 -13.17
CA ASP A 90 -0.61 -5.07 -13.91
C ASP A 90 0.16 -6.12 -13.10
N VAL A 91 0.41 -5.85 -11.81
CA VAL A 91 1.06 -6.80 -10.90
C VAL A 91 0.26 -8.11 -10.84
N VAL A 92 -1.06 -8.01 -10.66
CA VAL A 92 -1.94 -9.19 -10.58
C VAL A 92 -1.99 -9.94 -11.92
N ALA A 93 -2.01 -9.22 -13.05
CA ALA A 93 -2.02 -9.82 -14.39
C ALA A 93 -0.70 -10.55 -14.69
N ASP A 94 0.43 -9.93 -14.39
CA ASP A 94 1.75 -10.52 -14.61
C ASP A 94 2.02 -11.70 -13.69
N MET A 95 1.58 -11.66 -12.41
CA MET A 95 1.64 -12.84 -11.53
C MET A 95 0.98 -14.04 -12.19
N ARG A 96 -0.23 -13.86 -12.75
CA ARG A 96 -0.93 -14.93 -13.48
C ARG A 96 -0.16 -15.38 -14.71
N ARG A 97 0.39 -14.44 -15.49
CA ARG A 97 1.19 -14.71 -16.70
C ARG A 97 2.44 -15.53 -16.38
N PHE A 98 3.05 -15.29 -15.23
CA PHE A 98 4.24 -16.03 -14.77
C PHE A 98 3.88 -17.28 -13.95
N ASN A 99 2.60 -17.67 -13.89
CA ASN A 99 2.09 -18.81 -13.12
C ASN A 99 2.42 -18.73 -11.62
N VAL A 100 2.55 -17.51 -11.09
CA VAL A 100 2.69 -17.26 -9.67
C VAL A 100 1.30 -17.17 -9.04
N THR A 101 1.06 -17.95 -8.00
CA THR A 101 -0.15 -17.87 -7.17
C THR A 101 0.23 -17.31 -5.80
N PRO A 102 0.03 -16.03 -5.55
CA PRO A 102 0.28 -15.44 -4.25
C PRO A 102 -0.63 -16.05 -3.18
N LYS A 103 -0.13 -16.13 -1.97
CA LYS A 103 -0.91 -16.57 -0.80
C LYS A 103 -1.77 -15.45 -0.22
N ALA A 104 -1.33 -14.19 -0.40
CA ALA A 104 -2.10 -13.01 -0.06
C ALA A 104 -1.64 -11.80 -0.89
N TYR A 105 -2.52 -10.82 -1.00
CA TYR A 105 -2.22 -9.47 -1.44
C TYR A 105 -2.66 -8.46 -0.39
N ALA A 106 -1.86 -7.41 -0.19
CA ALA A 106 -2.23 -6.27 0.62
C ALA A 106 -2.07 -4.98 -0.18
N HIS A 107 -3.14 -4.20 -0.30
CA HIS A 107 -3.06 -2.79 -0.67
C HIS A 107 -2.75 -2.00 0.59
N ILE A 108 -1.63 -1.28 0.60
CA ILE A 108 -1.17 -0.56 1.78
C ILE A 108 -1.91 0.77 1.87
N THR A 109 -2.80 0.85 2.82
CA THR A 109 -3.70 1.99 3.10
C THR A 109 -3.47 2.50 4.52
N GLY A 110 -4.48 3.10 5.17
CA GLY A 110 -4.41 3.49 6.58
C GLY A 110 -3.96 2.33 7.47
N GLY A 111 -3.14 2.60 8.47
CA GLY A 111 -2.48 1.57 9.29
C GLY A 111 -1.13 1.10 8.72
N GLY A 112 -0.72 1.61 7.54
CA GLY A 112 0.58 1.34 6.93
C GLY A 112 0.86 -0.14 6.68
N LEU A 113 2.15 -0.50 6.61
CA LEU A 113 2.55 -1.89 6.39
C LEU A 113 2.11 -2.83 7.53
N PRO A 114 2.30 -2.49 8.82
CA PRO A 114 1.99 -3.42 9.89
C PRO A 114 0.53 -3.86 9.89
N GLU A 115 -0.41 -2.93 10.00
CA GLU A 115 -1.83 -3.26 10.14
C GLU A 115 -2.39 -3.98 8.89
N ASN A 116 -1.96 -3.56 7.69
CA ASN A 116 -2.45 -4.17 6.45
C ASN A 116 -1.92 -5.59 6.23
N LEU A 117 -0.75 -5.93 6.76
CA LEU A 117 -0.17 -7.26 6.63
C LEU A 117 -0.61 -8.21 7.75
N GLU A 118 -0.74 -7.73 9.00
CA GLU A 118 -1.19 -8.57 10.13
C GLU A 118 -2.50 -9.32 9.86
N ARG A 119 -3.38 -8.77 9.01
CA ARG A 119 -4.65 -9.38 8.62
C ARG A 119 -4.50 -10.78 8.02
N PHE A 120 -3.33 -11.10 7.49
CA PHE A 120 -3.07 -12.36 6.77
C PHE A 120 -2.16 -13.31 7.53
N LEU A 121 -1.48 -12.86 8.60
CA LEU A 121 -0.38 -13.60 9.20
C LEU A 121 -0.80 -14.55 10.33
N GLY A 122 -1.97 -14.36 10.93
CA GLY A 122 -2.42 -15.19 12.05
C GLY A 122 -1.47 -15.13 13.24
N ASP A 123 -0.80 -16.23 13.56
CA ASP A 123 0.17 -16.31 14.67
C ASP A 123 1.62 -16.05 14.22
N TYR A 124 1.84 -15.71 12.96
CA TYR A 124 3.15 -15.41 12.40
C TYR A 124 3.45 -13.91 12.43
N GLY A 125 4.69 -13.57 12.17
CA GLY A 125 5.17 -12.20 12.06
C GLY A 125 6.13 -12.01 10.91
N ALA A 126 6.66 -10.80 10.78
CA ALA A 126 7.62 -10.46 9.75
C ALA A 126 8.63 -9.42 10.21
N ASP A 127 9.86 -9.53 9.73
CA ASP A 127 10.85 -8.48 9.80
C ASP A 127 11.05 -7.92 8.39
N LEU A 128 10.57 -6.69 8.20
CA LEU A 128 10.54 -6.03 6.90
C LEU A 128 11.68 -5.01 6.80
N SER A 129 12.37 -5.01 5.68
CA SER A 129 13.42 -4.05 5.32
C SER A 129 13.05 -3.42 3.98
N ILE A 130 12.41 -2.25 4.02
CA ILE A 130 11.92 -1.56 2.83
C ILE A 130 13.00 -0.65 2.24
N PRO A 131 13.02 -0.43 0.91
CA PRO A 131 13.90 0.54 0.28
C PRO A 131 13.66 1.95 0.84
N TYR A 132 14.72 2.77 0.85
CA TYR A 132 14.55 4.19 1.07
C TYR A 132 13.58 4.77 0.01
N TRP A 133 12.59 5.52 0.47
CA TRP A 133 11.64 6.14 -0.43
C TRP A 133 12.20 7.46 -0.96
N ASP A 134 12.74 7.42 -2.18
CA ASP A 134 13.31 8.55 -2.87
C ASP A 134 12.22 9.48 -3.45
N ASN A 135 11.52 10.16 -2.54
CA ASN A 135 10.55 11.22 -2.86
C ASN A 135 10.84 12.40 -1.93
N THR A 136 11.47 13.43 -2.46
CA THR A 136 11.95 14.59 -1.70
C THR A 136 10.83 15.26 -0.92
N ALA A 137 9.67 15.49 -1.55
CA ALA A 137 8.53 16.12 -0.90
C ALA A 137 7.97 15.26 0.25
N ALA A 138 7.86 13.94 0.03
CA ALA A 138 7.46 13.01 1.08
C ALA A 138 8.44 13.01 2.26
N GLN A 139 9.75 13.02 1.99
CA GLN A 139 10.76 13.08 3.03
C GLN A 139 10.71 14.36 3.86
N LYS A 140 10.37 15.51 3.23
CA LYS A 140 10.15 16.75 3.96
C LYS A 140 8.98 16.64 4.94
N ILE A 141 7.84 16.11 4.51
CA ILE A 141 6.67 15.85 5.37
C ILE A 141 7.04 14.86 6.51
N LEU A 142 7.71 13.75 6.18
CA LEU A 142 8.05 12.72 7.15
C LEU A 142 8.98 13.21 8.28
N LYS A 143 9.76 14.28 8.07
CA LYS A 143 10.56 14.89 9.15
C LYS A 143 9.72 15.45 10.30
N HIS A 144 8.46 15.78 10.05
CA HIS A 144 7.52 16.30 11.04
C HIS A 144 6.67 15.20 11.68
N VAL A 145 6.94 13.94 11.37
CA VAL A 145 6.20 12.77 11.90
C VAL A 145 7.12 11.96 12.80
N ASP A 146 6.61 11.56 13.97
CA ASP A 146 7.36 10.68 14.86
C ASP A 146 7.79 9.41 14.10
N PRO A 147 9.06 9.00 14.19
CA PRO A 147 9.55 7.81 13.49
C PRO A 147 8.72 6.55 13.71
N GLN A 148 8.14 6.36 14.90
CA GLN A 148 7.29 5.22 15.23
C GLN A 148 5.95 5.27 14.49
N ASP A 149 5.41 6.48 14.25
CA ASP A 149 4.11 6.66 13.61
C ASP A 149 4.17 6.61 12.07
N ARG A 150 5.37 6.80 11.48
CA ARG A 150 5.52 6.81 10.00
C ARG A 150 5.02 5.53 9.36
N PHE A 151 5.45 4.38 9.92
CA PHE A 151 5.10 3.06 9.37
C PHE A 151 3.65 2.65 9.64
N ASN A 152 3.00 3.25 10.63
CA ASN A 152 1.60 3.00 10.96
C ASN A 152 0.63 3.95 10.23
N THR A 153 1.14 5.06 9.68
CA THR A 153 0.32 6.08 9.02
C THR A 153 0.44 6.02 7.50
N PHE A 154 1.66 5.80 7.01
CA PHE A 154 1.99 5.94 5.59
C PHE A 154 2.43 4.61 4.96
N ASN A 155 2.31 4.55 3.64
CA ASN A 155 2.77 3.43 2.84
C ASN A 155 4.31 3.37 2.70
N MET A 156 5.02 4.42 3.08
CA MET A 156 6.49 4.54 3.04
C MET A 156 7.11 4.16 1.70
N GLY A 157 6.41 4.45 0.59
CA GLY A 157 6.87 4.13 -0.76
C GLY A 157 6.51 2.72 -1.24
N ILE A 158 5.81 1.92 -0.44
CA ILE A 158 5.30 0.59 -0.79
C ILE A 158 3.78 0.62 -0.77
N GLY A 159 3.15 0.61 -1.92
CA GLY A 159 1.68 0.70 -2.01
C GLY A 159 0.96 -0.64 -2.17
N TRP A 160 1.68 -1.69 -2.56
CA TRP A 160 1.13 -3.04 -2.71
C TRP A 160 2.14 -4.08 -2.26
N VAL A 161 1.66 -5.13 -1.62
CA VAL A 161 2.49 -6.27 -1.20
C VAL A 161 1.85 -7.57 -1.65
N ALA A 162 2.66 -8.47 -2.20
CA ALA A 162 2.30 -9.87 -2.43
C ALA A 162 3.10 -10.78 -1.49
N ILE A 163 2.43 -11.78 -0.92
CA ILE A 163 3.09 -12.85 -0.15
C ILE A 163 3.16 -14.07 -1.04
N VAL A 164 4.35 -14.54 -1.33
CA VAL A 164 4.61 -15.65 -2.26
C VAL A 164 5.51 -16.71 -1.63
N ARG A 165 5.52 -17.89 -2.22
CA ARG A 165 6.49 -18.94 -1.85
C ARG A 165 7.90 -18.50 -2.25
N PRO A 166 8.97 -18.99 -1.56
CA PRO A 166 10.35 -18.65 -1.90
C PRO A 166 10.70 -18.94 -3.37
N GLU A 167 10.23 -20.07 -3.90
CA GLU A 167 10.46 -20.47 -5.30
C GLU A 167 9.79 -19.57 -6.33
N ASP A 168 8.74 -18.86 -5.94
CA ASP A 168 8.02 -17.92 -6.82
C ASP A 168 8.57 -16.48 -6.75
N ALA A 169 9.49 -16.19 -5.82
CA ALA A 169 9.94 -14.83 -5.54
C ALA A 169 10.57 -14.15 -6.76
N GLU A 170 11.41 -14.84 -7.53
CA GLU A 170 12.06 -14.29 -8.70
C GLU A 170 11.04 -13.91 -9.81
N ALA A 171 10.04 -14.73 -10.01
CA ALA A 171 8.97 -14.45 -10.97
C ALA A 171 8.08 -13.30 -10.47
N ALA A 172 7.79 -13.27 -9.18
CA ALA A 172 7.03 -12.19 -8.56
C ALA A 172 7.73 -10.82 -8.65
N LEU A 173 9.05 -10.78 -8.50
CA LEU A 173 9.83 -9.54 -8.69
C LEU A 173 9.68 -8.93 -10.08
N LYS A 174 9.40 -9.75 -11.09
CA LYS A 174 9.19 -9.32 -12.49
C LYS A 174 7.75 -8.91 -12.79
N ALA A 175 6.81 -9.17 -11.86
CA ALA A 175 5.40 -8.84 -12.02
C ALA A 175 5.17 -7.35 -11.72
N GLY A 176 4.92 -6.57 -12.76
CA GLY A 176 4.79 -5.12 -12.66
C GLY A 176 6.11 -4.40 -12.34
N PRO A 177 6.14 -3.09 -12.48
CA PRO A 177 7.35 -2.31 -12.23
C PRO A 177 7.61 -2.08 -10.72
N GLY A 178 8.91 -2.13 -10.35
CA GLY A 178 9.38 -1.73 -9.02
C GLY A 178 9.13 -2.76 -7.92
N GLY A 179 9.03 -4.05 -8.29
CA GLY A 179 8.98 -5.14 -7.32
C GLY A 179 10.31 -5.30 -6.57
N THR A 180 10.26 -5.47 -5.26
CA THR A 180 11.44 -5.69 -4.40
C THR A 180 11.09 -6.65 -3.26
N VAL A 181 12.05 -7.50 -2.86
CA VAL A 181 11.90 -8.28 -1.64
C VAL A 181 12.01 -7.34 -0.45
N ILE A 182 10.99 -7.31 0.39
CA ILE A 182 10.96 -6.48 1.59
C ILE A 182 11.07 -7.27 2.89
N GLY A 183 11.05 -8.59 2.84
CA GLY A 183 11.21 -9.45 4.01
C GLY A 183 10.68 -10.85 3.82
N THR A 184 10.70 -11.61 4.92
CA THR A 184 10.19 -12.98 4.98
C THR A 184 9.30 -13.17 6.19
N LEU A 185 8.33 -14.06 6.07
CA LEU A 185 7.44 -14.47 7.14
C LEU A 185 8.20 -15.36 8.13
N ARG A 186 8.03 -15.11 9.41
CA ARG A 186 8.69 -15.84 10.50
C ARG A 186 7.70 -16.37 11.53
N GLU A 187 8.17 -17.26 12.36
CA GLU A 187 7.45 -17.68 13.58
C GLU A 187 7.28 -16.51 14.55
N GLY A 188 6.20 -16.57 15.33
CA GLY A 188 5.85 -15.56 16.32
C GLY A 188 5.23 -14.31 15.72
N ARG A 189 4.37 -13.66 16.48
CA ARG A 189 3.58 -12.48 16.05
C ARG A 189 4.43 -11.22 15.93
N GLY A 190 3.84 -10.23 15.30
CA GLY A 190 4.34 -8.86 15.18
C GLY A 190 5.12 -8.60 13.90
N ILE A 191 5.01 -7.39 13.42
CA ILE A 191 5.68 -6.90 12.22
C ILE A 191 6.63 -5.78 12.63
N HIS A 192 7.90 -5.95 12.32
CA HIS A 192 8.94 -4.93 12.49
C HIS A 192 9.32 -4.40 11.13
N VAL A 193 9.27 -3.09 10.95
CA VAL A 193 9.61 -2.42 9.69
C VAL A 193 10.80 -1.50 9.92
N LYS A 194 11.79 -1.57 9.04
CA LYS A 194 12.90 -0.61 8.97
C LYS A 194 13.17 -0.21 7.54
N VAL A 195 13.80 0.94 7.35
CA VAL A 195 14.35 1.36 6.06
C VAL A 195 15.73 0.75 5.85
N GLN A 196 16.04 0.35 4.63
CA GLN A 196 17.38 -0.17 4.28
C GLN A 196 18.44 0.92 4.49
N GLY A 197 19.48 0.58 5.23
CA GLY A 197 20.60 1.50 5.53
C GLY A 197 20.45 2.29 6.84
N GLU A 198 19.34 2.13 7.55
CA GLU A 198 19.14 2.64 8.92
C GLU A 198 19.47 1.58 9.99
#